data_a55932d013c83c53e9b2b785a46f2ae8
#
_entry.id   a55932d013c83c53e9b2b785a46f2ae8
#
_cell.length_a   1.000
_cell.length_b   1.000
_cell.length_c   1.000
_cell.angle_alpha   90.00
_cell.angle_beta   90.00
_cell.angle_gamma   90.00
#
_symmetry.space_group_name_H-M   'P 1'
#
loop_
_entity.id
_entity.type
_entity.pdbx_description
1 polymer ?
#
loop_
_entity_poly.entity_id
_entity_poly.type
_entity_poly.pdbx_seq_one_letter_code
_entity_poly.pdbx_strand_id
1 'polypeptide(L)'
;MTYFTTNQQYPLGIDLSVYNCSADGCRKPNFDLIAAHQPAVEFIAMRAGQSWGYRDPAFPYYLAEAQRIGVCILPYHVVFPGESARRQMDSFLNILAGVDLQSVRLVLDMELDHNQTRAKITQTLGECLRILQAETSRLPLVYSRASWMNEHLSV
;
A
#
# COMPACT_ATOMS: atom_id res chain seq x y z
N MET A 1 15.03 -1.39 -16.56
CA MET A 1 15.16 0.08 -16.58
C MET A 1 15.57 0.49 -15.18
N THR A 2 16.78 0.97 -14.98
CA THR A 2 17.29 1.36 -13.66
C THR A 2 16.81 2.79 -13.40
N TYR A 3 15.86 2.98 -12.51
CA TYR A 3 15.28 4.29 -12.18
C TYR A 3 16.16 5.12 -11.24
N PHE A 4 17.24 4.54 -10.71
CA PHE A 4 18.10 5.19 -9.75
C PHE A 4 19.55 5.17 -10.26
N THR A 5 20.19 6.32 -10.24
CA THR A 5 21.61 6.46 -10.54
C THR A 5 22.43 6.29 -9.25
N THR A 6 23.74 6.16 -9.35
CA THR A 6 24.68 6.05 -8.21
C THR A 6 24.58 7.23 -7.22
N ASN A 7 23.97 8.35 -7.62
CA ASN A 7 23.59 9.48 -6.75
C ASN A 7 22.10 9.38 -6.41
N GLN A 8 21.71 8.33 -5.71
CA GLN A 8 20.32 8.04 -5.38
C GLN A 8 19.70 9.21 -4.61
N GLN A 9 18.91 10.01 -5.31
CA GLN A 9 18.20 11.15 -4.73
C GLN A 9 16.91 10.71 -4.00
N TYR A 10 16.41 9.53 -4.32
CA TYR A 10 15.16 8.97 -3.78
C TYR A 10 15.41 7.58 -3.20
N PRO A 11 14.70 7.19 -2.14
CA PRO A 11 14.80 5.87 -1.56
C PRO A 11 14.38 4.79 -2.55
N LEU A 12 15.12 3.68 -2.59
CA LEU A 12 14.73 2.50 -3.37
C LEU A 12 13.69 1.69 -2.59
N GLY A 13 12.57 1.41 -3.21
CA GLY A 13 11.54 0.55 -2.66
C GLY A 13 11.07 -0.51 -3.64
N ILE A 14 10.38 -1.51 -3.11
CA ILE A 14 9.69 -2.52 -3.90
C ILE A 14 8.21 -2.59 -3.51
N ASP A 15 7.37 -3.00 -4.46
CA ASP A 15 5.95 -3.25 -4.25
C ASP A 15 5.68 -4.74 -4.35
N LEU A 16 4.95 -5.28 -3.38
CA LEU A 16 4.61 -6.70 -3.28
C LEU A 16 3.11 -6.92 -3.09
N SER A 17 2.60 -7.95 -3.77
CA SER A 17 1.25 -8.45 -3.60
C SER A 17 1.23 -9.95 -3.89
N VAL A 18 0.08 -10.61 -3.77
CA VAL A 18 -0.06 -12.03 -4.12
C VAL A 18 0.47 -12.36 -5.52
N TYR A 19 0.47 -11.39 -6.43
CA TYR A 19 0.98 -11.58 -7.81
C TYR A 19 2.49 -11.78 -7.88
N ASN A 20 3.23 -11.51 -6.81
CA ASN A 20 4.67 -11.80 -6.71
C ASN A 20 4.96 -13.20 -6.17
N CYS A 21 3.93 -13.97 -5.82
CA CYS A 21 4.03 -15.41 -5.57
C CYS A 21 3.78 -16.20 -6.85
N SER A 22 4.32 -17.42 -6.95
CA SER A 22 3.86 -18.35 -7.99
C SER A 22 2.39 -18.72 -7.78
N ALA A 23 1.70 -19.13 -8.86
CA ALA A 23 0.27 -19.45 -8.82
C ALA A 23 -0.09 -20.54 -7.79
N ASP A 24 0.85 -21.47 -7.52
CA ASP A 24 0.72 -22.52 -6.51
C ASP A 24 1.14 -22.05 -5.10
N GLY A 25 1.62 -20.79 -4.95
CA GLY A 25 2.12 -20.24 -3.70
C GLY A 25 3.45 -20.81 -3.20
N CYS A 26 4.07 -21.72 -3.97
CA CYS A 26 5.31 -22.39 -3.56
C CYS A 26 6.54 -21.50 -3.65
N ARG A 27 6.56 -20.59 -4.65
CA ARG A 27 7.65 -19.60 -4.80
C ARG A 27 7.20 -18.24 -4.29
N LYS A 28 7.99 -17.71 -3.38
CA LYS A 28 7.80 -16.39 -2.77
C LYS A 28 9.07 -15.56 -2.97
N PRO A 29 8.99 -14.22 -2.94
CA PRO A 29 10.17 -13.36 -2.94
C PRO A 29 11.17 -13.78 -1.85
N ASN A 30 12.46 -13.74 -2.20
CA ASN A 30 13.53 -14.07 -1.26
C ASN A 30 13.97 -12.79 -0.52
N PHE A 31 13.58 -12.67 0.73
CA PHE A 31 13.86 -11.48 1.54
C PHE A 31 15.33 -11.36 1.96
N ASP A 32 16.11 -12.44 1.97
CA ASP A 32 17.56 -12.36 2.21
C ASP A 32 18.28 -11.69 1.02
N LEU A 33 17.83 -11.99 -0.21
CA LEU A 33 18.32 -11.28 -1.40
C LEU A 33 17.88 -9.81 -1.43
N ILE A 34 16.67 -9.51 -0.97
CA ILE A 34 16.20 -8.13 -0.83
C ILE A 34 17.07 -7.37 0.17
N ALA A 35 17.33 -7.97 1.33
CA ALA A 35 18.18 -7.36 2.37
C ALA A 35 19.64 -7.15 1.93
N ALA A 36 20.16 -8.03 1.07
CA ALA A 36 21.52 -7.96 0.56
C ALA A 36 21.67 -7.08 -0.70
N HIS A 37 20.57 -6.55 -1.25
CA HIS A 37 20.58 -5.80 -2.50
C HIS A 37 21.40 -4.49 -2.38
N GLN A 38 22.09 -4.13 -3.46
CA GLN A 38 22.82 -2.87 -3.56
C GLN A 38 22.39 -2.11 -4.84
N PRO A 39 21.95 -0.87 -4.74
CA PRO A 39 21.75 -0.06 -3.51
C PRO A 39 20.70 -0.66 -2.57
N ALA A 40 20.75 -0.34 -1.28
CA ALA A 40 19.87 -0.92 -0.28
C ALA A 40 18.38 -0.66 -0.58
N VAL A 41 17.56 -1.68 -0.41
CA VAL A 41 16.09 -1.51 -0.40
C VAL A 41 15.70 -0.88 0.93
N GLU A 42 15.14 0.32 0.88
CA GLU A 42 14.84 1.14 2.05
C GLU A 42 13.41 0.96 2.56
N PHE A 43 12.47 0.59 1.65
CA PHE A 43 11.08 0.30 2.03
C PHE A 43 10.47 -0.80 1.18
N ILE A 44 9.47 -1.45 1.74
CA ILE A 44 8.61 -2.42 1.03
C ILE A 44 7.16 -1.98 1.16
N ALA A 45 6.54 -1.62 0.03
CA ALA A 45 5.10 -1.49 -0.07
C ALA A 45 4.49 -2.88 -0.24
N MET A 46 3.44 -3.19 0.50
CA MET A 46 2.79 -4.49 0.41
C MET A 46 1.28 -4.38 0.48
N ARG A 47 0.58 -4.99 -0.47
CA ARG A 47 -0.87 -4.97 -0.47
C ARG A 47 -1.42 -5.74 0.72
N ALA A 48 -2.14 -5.03 1.60
CA ALA A 48 -2.88 -5.66 2.68
C ALA A 48 -4.27 -6.10 2.22
N GLY A 49 -4.94 -5.24 1.44
CA GLY A 49 -6.27 -5.54 0.94
C GLY A 49 -6.74 -4.60 -0.15
N GLN A 50 -7.98 -4.80 -0.59
CA GLN A 50 -8.68 -3.92 -1.50
C GLN A 50 -10.18 -3.92 -1.21
N SER A 51 -10.86 -2.81 -1.47
CA SER A 51 -12.29 -2.71 -1.17
C SER A 51 -12.58 -3.05 0.30
N TRP A 52 -13.75 -3.53 0.63
CA TRP A 52 -14.12 -3.90 2.02
C TRP A 52 -14.02 -5.41 2.30
N GLY A 53 -13.75 -6.26 1.30
CA GLY A 53 -13.87 -7.71 1.45
C GLY A 53 -12.65 -8.52 1.07
N TYR A 54 -11.69 -7.95 0.36
CA TYR A 54 -10.52 -8.69 -0.07
C TYR A 54 -9.33 -8.46 0.88
N ARG A 55 -8.75 -9.55 1.32
CA ARG A 55 -7.47 -9.60 2.05
C ARG A 55 -6.42 -10.25 1.16
N ASP A 56 -5.26 -9.63 1.00
CA ASP A 56 -4.18 -10.24 0.21
C ASP A 56 -3.60 -11.44 0.99
N PRO A 57 -3.67 -12.66 0.44
CA PRO A 57 -3.23 -13.85 1.16
C PRO A 57 -1.72 -13.90 1.40
N ALA A 58 -0.92 -13.13 0.65
CA ALA A 58 0.52 -13.06 0.83
C ALA A 58 0.95 -12.04 1.90
N PHE A 59 0.06 -11.12 2.29
CA PHE A 59 0.39 -10.03 3.21
C PHE A 59 0.99 -10.51 4.54
N PRO A 60 0.44 -11.52 5.24
CA PRO A 60 1.02 -11.96 6.51
C PRO A 60 2.46 -12.45 6.39
N TYR A 61 2.77 -13.15 5.30
CA TYR A 61 4.13 -13.61 5.02
C TYR A 61 5.06 -12.44 4.75
N TYR A 62 4.66 -11.49 3.89
CA TYR A 62 5.47 -10.32 3.57
C TYR A 62 5.73 -9.43 4.78
N LEU A 63 4.71 -9.25 5.62
CA LEU A 63 4.82 -8.48 6.85
C LEU A 63 5.88 -9.10 7.79
N ALA A 64 5.77 -10.41 8.05
CA ALA A 64 6.71 -11.11 8.91
C ALA A 64 8.16 -11.02 8.40
N GLU A 65 8.36 -11.24 7.10
CA GLU A 65 9.68 -11.19 6.48
C GLU A 65 10.26 -9.78 6.46
N ALA A 66 9.45 -8.75 6.14
CA ALA A 66 9.89 -7.37 6.17
C ALA A 66 10.29 -6.91 7.58
N GLN A 67 9.53 -7.34 8.60
CA GLN A 67 9.89 -7.12 10.02
C GLN A 67 11.21 -7.81 10.36
N ARG A 68 11.39 -9.06 9.91
CA ARG A 68 12.62 -9.83 10.17
C ARG A 68 13.87 -9.15 9.61
N ILE A 69 13.78 -8.56 8.41
CA ILE A 69 14.91 -7.87 7.78
C ILE A 69 15.04 -6.40 8.20
N GLY A 70 14.08 -5.87 8.97
CA GLY A 70 14.14 -4.52 9.55
C GLY A 70 13.96 -3.38 8.55
N VAL A 71 13.29 -3.62 7.41
CA VAL A 71 13.03 -2.61 6.38
C VAL A 71 11.81 -1.78 6.73
N CYS A 72 11.71 -0.54 6.23
CA CYS A 72 10.51 0.28 6.40
C CYS A 72 9.31 -0.37 5.69
N ILE A 73 8.18 -0.46 6.39
CA ILE A 73 6.99 -1.21 5.93
C ILE A 73 5.87 -0.23 5.58
N LEU A 74 5.36 -0.35 4.35
CA LEU A 74 4.25 0.44 3.81
C LEU A 74 3.09 -0.48 3.42
N PRO A 75 2.24 -0.91 4.37
CA PRO A 75 1.04 -1.64 4.00
C PRO A 75 0.09 -0.74 3.22
N TYR A 76 -0.41 -1.23 2.07
CA TYR A 76 -1.34 -0.44 1.28
C TYR A 76 -2.69 -1.11 1.08
N HIS A 77 -3.69 -0.27 0.87
CA HIS A 77 -5.06 -0.65 0.57
C HIS A 77 -5.50 -0.03 -0.76
N VAL A 78 -5.96 -0.87 -1.70
CA VAL A 78 -6.53 -0.39 -2.96
C VAL A 78 -7.95 0.11 -2.73
N VAL A 79 -8.17 1.41 -2.97
CA VAL A 79 -9.44 2.08 -2.70
C VAL A 79 -10.39 1.95 -3.89
N PHE A 80 -11.64 1.58 -3.60
CA PHE A 80 -12.74 1.49 -4.55
C PHE A 80 -13.69 2.69 -4.37
N PRO A 81 -13.65 3.69 -5.26
CA PRO A 81 -14.34 4.96 -5.04
C PRO A 81 -15.88 4.87 -5.04
N GLY A 82 -16.46 3.80 -5.57
CA GLY A 82 -17.90 3.55 -5.54
C GLY A 82 -18.43 2.97 -4.23
N GLU A 83 -17.53 2.60 -3.32
CA GLU A 83 -17.86 1.89 -2.10
C GLU A 83 -17.75 2.76 -0.84
N SER A 84 -18.29 2.28 0.27
CA SER A 84 -18.22 2.99 1.55
C SER A 84 -16.78 3.11 2.05
N ALA A 85 -16.29 4.34 2.18
CA ALA A 85 -14.97 4.63 2.75
C ALA A 85 -14.82 4.00 4.16
N ARG A 86 -15.85 4.12 5.01
CA ARG A 86 -15.81 3.54 6.37
C ARG A 86 -15.59 2.03 6.35
N ARG A 87 -16.37 1.29 5.52
CA ARG A 87 -16.21 -0.17 5.44
C ARG A 87 -14.85 -0.60 4.92
N GLN A 88 -14.31 0.14 3.94
CA GLN A 88 -12.96 -0.13 3.40
C GLN A 88 -11.89 0.09 4.46
N MET A 89 -11.94 1.19 5.18
CA MET A 89 -10.94 1.49 6.21
C MET A 89 -11.06 0.58 7.43
N ASP A 90 -12.27 0.19 7.82
CA ASP A 90 -12.46 -0.85 8.85
C ASP A 90 -11.86 -2.19 8.41
N SER A 91 -12.05 -2.57 7.14
CA SER A 91 -11.42 -3.78 6.59
C SER A 91 -9.89 -3.68 6.63
N PHE A 92 -9.33 -2.55 6.20
CA PHE A 92 -7.89 -2.33 6.20
C PHE A 92 -7.31 -2.40 7.63
N LEU A 93 -7.89 -1.70 8.57
CA LEU A 93 -7.45 -1.72 9.99
C LEU A 93 -7.61 -3.12 10.61
N ASN A 94 -8.65 -3.85 10.26
CA ASN A 94 -8.84 -5.24 10.70
C ASN A 94 -7.77 -6.20 10.14
N ILE A 95 -7.28 -5.96 8.91
CA ILE A 95 -6.16 -6.72 8.35
C ILE A 95 -4.88 -6.45 9.14
N LEU A 96 -4.71 -5.22 9.63
CA LEU A 96 -3.55 -4.77 10.40
C LEU A 96 -3.70 -5.02 11.91
N ALA A 97 -4.72 -5.77 12.35
CA ALA A 97 -4.90 -6.07 13.78
C ALA A 97 -3.64 -6.76 14.34
N GLY A 98 -3.10 -6.22 15.42
CA GLY A 98 -1.85 -6.70 16.03
C GLY A 98 -0.56 -6.13 15.45
N VAL A 99 -0.64 -5.32 14.39
CA VAL A 99 0.50 -4.56 13.87
C VAL A 99 0.64 -3.26 14.67
N ASP A 100 1.85 -2.94 15.10
CA ASP A 100 2.13 -1.61 15.65
C ASP A 100 2.04 -0.55 14.54
N LEU A 101 0.92 0.16 14.51
CA LEU A 101 0.64 1.18 13.51
C LEU A 101 1.60 2.39 13.58
N GLN A 102 2.36 2.54 14.65
CA GLN A 102 3.40 3.57 14.74
C GLN A 102 4.69 3.16 14.01
N SER A 103 4.93 1.87 13.87
CA SER A 103 6.11 1.31 13.18
C SER A 103 5.96 1.22 11.65
N VAL A 104 4.75 1.42 11.12
CA VAL A 104 4.46 1.31 9.68
C VAL A 104 3.93 2.63 9.11
N ARG A 105 3.92 2.76 7.77
CA ARG A 105 3.30 3.89 7.06
C ARG A 105 2.15 3.38 6.22
N LEU A 106 0.93 3.74 6.59
CA LEU A 106 -0.26 3.35 5.83
C LEU A 106 -0.33 4.07 4.50
N VAL A 107 -0.71 3.34 3.46
CA VAL A 107 -0.82 3.88 2.10
C VAL A 107 -2.22 3.57 1.55
N LEU A 108 -2.82 4.56 0.91
CA LEU A 108 -4.02 4.40 0.09
C LEU A 108 -3.59 4.41 -1.38
N ASP A 109 -3.85 3.31 -2.07
CA ASP A 109 -3.65 3.17 -3.50
C ASP A 109 -4.96 3.58 -4.22
N MET A 110 -4.90 4.70 -4.96
CA MET A 110 -6.03 5.26 -5.67
C MET A 110 -5.70 5.37 -7.17
N GLU A 111 -5.98 4.31 -7.90
CA GLU A 111 -5.74 4.20 -9.34
C GLU A 111 -6.94 3.66 -10.14
N LEU A 112 -8.07 3.43 -9.47
CA LEU A 112 -9.28 2.88 -10.04
C LEU A 112 -10.39 3.93 -10.00
N ASP A 113 -11.04 4.17 -11.15
CA ASP A 113 -12.18 5.10 -11.23
C ASP A 113 -13.53 4.41 -11.02
N HIS A 114 -13.64 3.12 -11.37
CA HIS A 114 -14.88 2.35 -11.31
C HIS A 114 -16.08 3.07 -11.93
N ASN A 115 -15.84 3.85 -13.00
CA ASN A 115 -16.83 4.70 -13.67
C ASN A 115 -17.49 5.72 -12.72
N GLN A 116 -16.81 6.14 -11.67
CA GLN A 116 -17.28 7.17 -10.75
C GLN A 116 -16.89 8.56 -11.25
N THR A 117 -17.64 9.57 -10.84
CA THR A 117 -17.30 10.97 -11.13
C THR A 117 -16.08 11.41 -10.33
N ARG A 118 -15.33 12.40 -10.86
CA ARG A 118 -14.22 13.03 -10.14
C ARG A 118 -14.58 13.46 -8.72
N ALA A 119 -15.77 14.07 -8.56
CA ALA A 119 -16.25 14.50 -7.25
C ALA A 119 -16.41 13.31 -6.30
N LYS A 120 -16.98 12.19 -6.77
CA LYS A 120 -17.15 10.98 -5.95
C LYS A 120 -15.83 10.34 -5.58
N ILE A 121 -14.88 10.26 -6.53
CA ILE A 121 -13.54 9.72 -6.29
C ILE A 121 -12.82 10.57 -5.23
N THR A 122 -12.80 11.90 -5.41
CA THR A 122 -12.19 12.84 -4.45
C THR A 122 -12.83 12.77 -3.07
N GLN A 123 -14.17 12.71 -3.01
CA GLN A 123 -14.89 12.54 -1.75
C GLN A 123 -14.49 11.26 -1.03
N THR A 124 -14.50 10.11 -1.74
CA THR A 124 -14.16 8.80 -1.14
C THR A 124 -12.74 8.79 -0.62
N LEU A 125 -11.76 9.28 -1.40
CA LEU A 125 -10.37 9.39 -0.94
C LEU A 125 -10.26 10.28 0.31
N GLY A 126 -10.88 11.45 0.28
CA GLY A 126 -10.87 12.37 1.43
C GLY A 126 -11.51 11.79 2.69
N GLU A 127 -12.56 10.97 2.54
CA GLU A 127 -13.17 10.23 3.66
C GLU A 127 -12.24 9.15 4.20
N CYS A 128 -11.58 8.36 3.34
CA CYS A 128 -10.60 7.36 3.75
C CYS A 128 -9.44 7.99 4.53
N LEU A 129 -8.89 9.09 4.01
CA LEU A 129 -7.80 9.83 4.67
C LEU A 129 -8.20 10.30 6.08
N ARG A 130 -9.39 10.90 6.21
CA ARG A 130 -9.89 11.39 7.52
C ARG A 130 -10.12 10.25 8.50
N ILE A 131 -10.66 9.12 8.05
CA ILE A 131 -10.88 7.95 8.92
C ILE A 131 -9.54 7.42 9.42
N LEU A 132 -8.57 7.16 8.55
CA LEU A 132 -7.27 6.64 8.97
C LEU A 132 -6.52 7.62 9.87
N GLN A 133 -6.59 8.92 9.59
CA GLN A 133 -5.98 9.95 10.44
C GLN A 133 -6.62 9.97 11.84
N ALA A 134 -7.93 9.83 11.93
CA ALA A 134 -8.63 9.79 13.23
C ALA A 134 -8.25 8.54 14.04
N GLU A 135 -8.16 7.38 13.40
CA GLU A 135 -7.89 6.09 14.07
C GLU A 135 -6.39 5.91 14.43
N THR A 136 -5.47 6.55 13.67
CA THR A 136 -4.03 6.34 13.86
C THR A 136 -3.27 7.56 14.34
N SER A 137 -3.93 8.72 14.42
CA SER A 137 -3.34 10.04 14.69
C SER A 137 -2.23 10.43 13.69
N ARG A 138 -2.17 9.78 12.52
CA ARG A 138 -1.18 10.02 11.47
C ARG A 138 -1.85 10.12 10.11
N LEU A 139 -1.40 11.06 9.28
CA LEU A 139 -1.86 11.16 7.91
C LEU A 139 -1.26 10.01 7.08
N PRO A 140 -2.08 9.18 6.41
CA PRO A 140 -1.58 8.15 5.50
C PRO A 140 -0.98 8.78 4.24
N LEU A 141 -0.16 8.01 3.53
CA LEU A 141 0.33 8.36 2.19
C LEU A 141 -0.76 8.01 1.15
N VAL A 142 -0.71 8.71 0.02
CA VAL A 142 -1.51 8.37 -1.16
C VAL A 142 -0.55 7.98 -2.28
N TYR A 143 -0.77 6.80 -2.86
CA TYR A 143 -0.12 6.37 -4.08
C TYR A 143 -1.09 6.48 -5.25
N SER A 144 -0.61 7.04 -6.36
CA SER A 144 -1.31 7.09 -7.64
C SER A 144 -0.37 7.55 -8.74
N ARG A 145 -0.80 7.37 -9.99
CA ARG A 145 -0.09 7.96 -11.14
C ARG A 145 -0.46 9.44 -11.29
N ALA A 146 0.52 10.29 -11.52
CA ALA A 146 0.30 11.73 -11.67
C ALA A 146 -0.73 12.07 -12.77
N SER A 147 -0.68 11.38 -13.93
CA SER A 147 -1.67 11.54 -15.00
C SER A 147 -3.08 11.17 -14.53
N TRP A 148 -3.22 10.06 -13.79
CA TRP A 148 -4.51 9.61 -13.26
C TRP A 148 -5.08 10.60 -12.24
N MET A 149 -4.23 11.11 -11.33
CA MET A 149 -4.65 12.13 -10.35
C MET A 149 -5.19 13.38 -11.04
N ASN A 150 -4.49 13.89 -12.06
CA ASN A 150 -4.92 15.06 -12.82
C ASN A 150 -6.26 14.84 -13.53
N GLU A 151 -6.52 13.64 -13.99
CA GLU A 151 -7.75 13.29 -14.70
C GLU A 151 -8.92 13.05 -13.75
N HIS A 152 -8.70 12.39 -12.61
CA HIS A 152 -9.77 11.82 -11.78
C HIS A 152 -9.95 12.47 -10.41
N LEU A 153 -9.04 13.34 -9.95
CA LEU A 153 -9.21 14.05 -8.70
C LEU A 153 -9.56 15.53 -8.94
N SER A 154 -10.43 16.07 -8.10
CA SER A 154 -10.71 17.50 -8.01
C SER A 154 -9.80 18.10 -6.94
N VAL A 155 -8.85 18.91 -7.37
CA VAL A 155 -7.92 19.65 -6.50
C VAL A 155 -8.45 21.07 -6.33
#